data_554fc704148e27dbcc366189536656d5
#
_entry.id   554fc704148e27dbcc366189536656d5
#
_cell.length_a   1.000
_cell.length_b   1.000
_cell.length_c   1.000
_cell.angle_alpha   90.00
_cell.angle_beta   90.00
_cell.angle_gamma   90.00
#
_symmetry.space_group_name_H-M   'P 1'
#
loop_
_entity.id
_entity.type
_entity.pdbx_description
1 polymer ?
#
loop_
_entity_poly.entity_id
_entity_poly.type
_entity_poly.pdbx_seq_one_letter_code
_entity_poly.pdbx_strand_id
1 'polypeptide(L)'
;MTEMGSIVTMLTEEEHIKDNMHYLNSVGRPIEDHKVKILGDDGKECAPGETGEIVVTGPGMMKDYYKMPDETKEVMIDGWYHTRDMGYLDESGYLYISGRKSDMIISGGENIFPLEVENVLRMNEEIAEVSVLGVPDEYWGESVQAAVVLRPDSKLTPEEIRTFCRGKIAGYKIPKKVYVWDELPKNTTGKVCKAEVLKKIKEEN
;
A
#
# COMPACT_ATOMS: atom_id res chain seq x y z
N MET A 1 12.38 7.42 -3.37
CA MET A 1 11.49 8.61 -3.18
C MET A 1 12.25 9.88 -3.40
N THR A 2 11.58 10.96 -3.80
CA THR A 2 12.21 12.25 -4.15
C THR A 2 12.86 12.90 -2.92
N GLU A 3 12.21 12.82 -1.78
CA GLU A 3 12.63 13.42 -0.50
C GLU A 3 13.94 12.84 0.04
N MET A 4 14.34 11.69 -0.44
CA MET A 4 15.60 11.02 -0.09
C MET A 4 16.63 11.05 -1.23
N GLY A 5 16.38 11.82 -2.28
CA GLY A 5 17.27 11.99 -3.43
C GLY A 5 17.33 10.78 -4.37
N SER A 6 17.07 9.57 -3.90
CA SER A 6 17.07 8.37 -4.74
C SER A 6 16.42 7.17 -4.04
N ILE A 7 17.15 6.07 -3.92
CA ILE A 7 16.75 4.83 -3.24
C ILE A 7 17.12 4.90 -1.74
N VAL A 8 16.33 4.23 -0.92
CA VAL A 8 16.56 4.10 0.54
C VAL A 8 16.85 2.65 0.89
N THR A 9 16.16 1.74 0.22
CA THR A 9 16.29 0.29 0.39
C THR A 9 16.54 -0.38 -0.94
N MET A 10 17.18 -1.53 -0.93
CA MET A 10 17.48 -2.31 -2.13
C MET A 10 17.38 -3.80 -1.82
N LEU A 11 16.79 -4.52 -2.76
CA LEU A 11 16.87 -5.98 -2.84
C LEU A 11 17.98 -6.32 -3.84
N THR A 12 19.02 -7.05 -3.39
CA THR A 12 20.20 -7.35 -4.20
C THR A 12 19.91 -8.44 -5.25
N GLU A 13 20.77 -8.56 -6.27
CA GLU A 13 20.67 -9.61 -7.28
C GLU A 13 20.71 -11.01 -6.64
N GLU A 14 21.58 -11.23 -5.66
CA GLU A 14 21.69 -12.50 -4.94
C GLU A 14 20.38 -12.88 -4.22
N GLU A 15 19.64 -11.90 -3.73
CA GLU A 15 18.36 -12.11 -3.03
C GLU A 15 17.22 -12.43 -4.01
N HIS A 16 17.35 -12.02 -5.28
CA HIS A 16 16.41 -12.41 -6.34
C HIS A 16 16.63 -13.84 -6.86
N ILE A 17 17.89 -14.35 -6.80
CA ILE A 17 18.27 -15.64 -7.36
C ILE A 17 18.11 -16.78 -6.33
N LYS A 18 18.18 -16.47 -5.03
CA LYS A 18 17.99 -17.48 -3.99
C LYS A 18 16.58 -18.06 -4.06
N ASP A 19 16.45 -19.39 -3.93
CA ASP A 19 15.19 -20.14 -3.88
C ASP A 19 14.19 -19.65 -2.82
N ASN A 20 14.42 -18.48 -2.26
CA ASN A 20 13.68 -17.89 -1.18
C ASN A 20 12.79 -16.75 -1.71
N MET A 21 11.69 -17.12 -2.37
CA MET A 21 10.63 -16.22 -2.85
C MET A 21 10.09 -15.27 -1.77
N HIS A 22 10.41 -15.54 -0.49
CA HIS A 22 9.92 -14.76 0.65
C HIS A 22 10.32 -13.28 0.56
N TYR A 23 11.54 -12.99 0.15
CA TYR A 23 12.04 -11.60 0.09
C TYR A 23 11.54 -10.81 -1.13
N LEU A 24 11.02 -11.46 -2.16
CA LEU A 24 10.56 -10.80 -3.38
C LEU A 24 9.35 -9.87 -3.15
N ASN A 25 8.63 -10.05 -2.04
CA ASN A 25 7.55 -9.16 -1.64
C ASN A 25 8.04 -7.95 -0.83
N SER A 26 9.33 -7.93 -0.46
CA SER A 26 9.95 -6.79 0.24
C SER A 26 10.48 -5.76 -0.74
N VAL A 27 10.75 -4.56 -0.24
CA VAL A 27 11.50 -3.53 -0.97
C VAL A 27 13.00 -3.54 -0.59
N GLY A 28 13.46 -4.64 0.00
CA GLY A 28 14.84 -4.87 0.40
C GLY A 28 15.21 -4.28 1.75
N ARG A 29 16.51 -4.15 1.98
CA ARG A 29 17.11 -3.61 3.22
C ARG A 29 17.67 -2.21 2.98
N PRO A 30 17.79 -1.38 4.04
CA PRO A 30 18.44 -0.07 3.92
C PRO A 30 19.82 -0.18 3.26
N ILE A 31 20.10 0.70 2.30
CA ILE A 31 21.43 0.81 1.70
C ILE A 31 22.38 1.53 2.66
N GLU A 32 23.68 1.48 2.35
CA GLU A 32 24.72 2.12 3.17
C GLU A 32 24.37 3.57 3.53
N ASP A 33 24.61 3.92 4.80
CA ASP A 33 24.31 5.24 5.40
C ASP A 33 22.83 5.64 5.49
N HIS A 34 21.90 4.79 5.01
CA HIS A 34 20.46 5.02 5.21
C HIS A 34 19.95 4.20 6.39
N LYS A 35 18.97 4.76 7.10
CA LYS A 35 18.30 4.08 8.20
C LYS A 35 16.80 4.14 8.00
N VAL A 36 16.15 3.06 8.36
CA VAL A 36 14.68 2.91 8.35
C VAL A 36 14.25 2.49 9.75
N LYS A 37 13.19 3.07 10.23
CA LYS A 37 12.47 2.64 11.44
C LYS A 37 10.99 2.54 11.13
N ILE A 38 10.32 1.75 11.95
CA ILE A 38 8.86 1.64 11.95
C ILE A 38 8.37 2.22 13.27
N LEU A 39 7.52 3.23 13.21
CA LEU A 39 6.96 3.89 14.39
C LEU A 39 5.48 3.57 14.56
N GLY A 40 5.12 3.12 15.75
CA GLY A 40 3.73 2.96 16.16
C GLY A 40 3.02 4.31 16.36
N ASP A 41 1.71 4.27 16.57
CA ASP A 41 0.92 5.48 16.82
C ASP A 41 1.31 6.20 18.13
N ASP A 42 2.00 5.51 19.06
CA ASP A 42 2.56 6.09 20.28
C ASP A 42 3.94 6.74 20.07
N GLY A 43 4.44 6.77 18.84
CA GLY A 43 5.74 7.32 18.44
C GLY A 43 6.95 6.45 18.82
N LYS A 44 6.73 5.24 19.36
CA LYS A 44 7.81 4.30 19.67
C LYS A 44 8.11 3.39 18.49
N GLU A 45 9.34 2.89 18.47
CA GLU A 45 9.77 1.92 17.47
C GLU A 45 9.07 0.57 17.67
N CYS A 46 8.45 0.06 16.60
CA CYS A 46 7.76 -1.22 16.57
C CYS A 46 8.72 -2.40 16.64
N ALA A 47 8.27 -3.52 17.20
CA ALA A 47 8.98 -4.79 17.09
C ALA A 47 8.95 -5.33 15.65
N PRO A 48 9.92 -6.22 15.27
CA PRO A 48 9.88 -6.88 13.98
C PRO A 48 8.54 -7.56 13.70
N GLY A 49 7.98 -7.35 12.51
CA GLY A 49 6.67 -7.84 12.09
C GLY A 49 5.49 -6.95 12.47
N GLU A 50 5.67 -5.97 13.35
CA GLU A 50 4.62 -5.01 13.70
C GLU A 50 4.55 -3.88 12.67
N THR A 51 3.35 -3.60 12.18
CA THR A 51 3.10 -2.54 11.20
C THR A 51 2.99 -1.17 11.87
N GLY A 52 3.73 -0.20 11.35
CA GLY A 52 3.69 1.20 11.77
C GLY A 52 4.08 2.14 10.64
N GLU A 53 4.25 3.42 10.94
CA GLU A 53 4.72 4.40 9.96
C GLU A 53 6.21 4.19 9.65
N ILE A 54 6.53 4.15 8.36
CA ILE A 54 7.90 4.07 7.89
C ILE A 54 8.54 5.45 8.00
N VAL A 55 9.60 5.57 8.79
CA VAL A 55 10.42 6.77 8.86
C VAL A 55 11.84 6.47 8.40
N VAL A 56 12.44 7.41 7.68
CA VAL A 56 13.73 7.21 7.04
C VAL A 56 14.69 8.38 7.29
N THR A 57 15.99 8.10 7.29
CA THR A 57 17.02 9.14 7.31
C THR A 57 18.23 8.67 6.51
N GLY A 58 19.03 9.62 6.01
CA GLY A 58 20.22 9.30 5.22
C GLY A 58 20.80 10.53 4.53
N PRO A 59 21.94 10.40 3.84
CA PRO A 59 22.70 11.53 3.27
C PRO A 59 21.95 12.25 2.12
N GLY A 60 21.01 11.55 1.44
CA GLY A 60 20.21 12.11 0.35
C GLY A 60 18.95 12.83 0.80
N MET A 61 18.69 12.92 2.12
CA MET A 61 17.47 13.50 2.66
C MET A 61 17.36 14.99 2.28
N MET A 62 16.18 15.38 1.76
CA MET A 62 15.89 16.77 1.43
C MET A 62 16.07 17.71 2.62
N LYS A 63 16.38 18.96 2.34
CA LYS A 63 16.44 20.00 3.36
C LYS A 63 15.03 20.47 3.77
N ASP A 64 14.22 20.80 2.78
CA ASP A 64 12.86 21.31 2.99
C ASP A 64 12.04 21.21 1.68
N TYR A 65 10.74 21.39 1.79
CA TYR A 65 9.85 21.68 0.66
C TYR A 65 9.93 23.18 0.34
N TYR A 66 10.18 23.50 -0.93
CA TYR A 66 10.39 24.88 -1.37
C TYR A 66 9.19 25.78 -1.05
N LYS A 67 9.42 26.80 -0.22
CA LYS A 67 8.39 27.75 0.26
C LYS A 67 7.23 27.12 1.04
N MET A 68 7.41 25.94 1.61
CA MET A 68 6.40 25.20 2.38
C MET A 68 6.97 24.77 3.74
N PRO A 69 7.23 25.75 4.65
CA PRO A 69 7.89 25.45 5.93
C PRO A 69 6.99 24.66 6.89
N ASP A 70 5.68 24.82 6.81
CA ASP A 70 4.76 24.12 7.72
C ASP A 70 4.62 22.66 7.31
N GLU A 71 4.46 22.37 6.01
CA GLU A 71 4.46 21.01 5.47
C GLU A 71 5.81 20.29 5.73
N THR A 72 6.91 21.05 5.68
CA THR A 72 8.23 20.49 6.01
C THR A 72 8.29 20.06 7.46
N LYS A 73 7.81 20.89 8.41
CA LYS A 73 7.80 20.55 9.84
C LYS A 73 6.93 19.34 10.16
N GLU A 74 5.84 19.13 9.41
CA GLU A 74 4.97 17.98 9.61
C GLU A 74 5.63 16.64 9.28
N VAL A 75 6.62 16.64 8.37
CA VAL A 75 7.25 15.40 7.89
C VAL A 75 8.71 15.26 8.32
N MET A 76 9.36 16.35 8.74
CA MET A 76 10.74 16.34 9.19
C MET A 76 10.78 16.50 10.71
N ILE A 77 10.82 15.37 11.43
CA ILE A 77 10.74 15.33 12.90
C ILE A 77 12.00 14.66 13.43
N ASP A 78 12.73 15.34 14.32
CA ASP A 78 13.92 14.82 15.00
C ASP A 78 14.98 14.20 14.07
N GLY A 79 15.14 14.76 12.85
CA GLY A 79 16.11 14.29 11.87
C GLY A 79 15.65 13.06 11.07
N TRP A 80 14.37 12.71 11.15
CA TRP A 80 13.73 11.67 10.38
C TRP A 80 12.69 12.25 9.45
N TYR A 81 12.60 11.70 8.24
CA TYR A 81 11.53 11.98 7.31
C TYR A 81 10.39 10.98 7.52
N HIS A 82 9.21 11.46 7.86
CA HIS A 82 7.98 10.71 8.04
C HIS A 82 7.32 10.51 6.68
N THR A 83 7.35 9.28 6.17
CA THR A 83 6.93 9.00 4.78
C THR A 83 5.43 8.98 4.60
N ARG A 84 4.67 8.82 5.70
CA ARG A 84 3.23 8.53 5.70
C ARG A 84 2.87 7.20 5.01
N ASP A 85 3.87 6.42 4.60
CA ASP A 85 3.70 5.04 4.19
C ASP A 85 3.78 4.14 5.41
N MET A 86 2.96 3.11 5.44
CA MET A 86 2.88 2.10 6.50
C MET A 86 3.59 0.83 6.05
N GLY A 87 4.25 0.16 6.98
CA GLY A 87 4.95 -1.07 6.70
C GLY A 87 5.55 -1.70 7.96
N TYR A 88 6.33 -2.72 7.78
CA TYR A 88 7.06 -3.39 8.86
C TYR A 88 8.44 -3.84 8.39
N LEU A 89 9.34 -4.00 9.34
CA LEU A 89 10.62 -4.70 9.14
C LEU A 89 10.47 -6.13 9.66
N ASP A 90 11.01 -7.11 8.95
CA ASP A 90 11.13 -8.46 9.48
C ASP A 90 12.36 -8.60 10.40
N GLU A 91 12.53 -9.80 11.02
CA GLU A 91 13.67 -10.09 11.88
C GLU A 91 15.05 -9.98 11.18
N SER A 92 15.06 -10.06 9.86
CA SER A 92 16.25 -9.94 9.00
C SER A 92 16.48 -8.52 8.49
N GLY A 93 15.59 -7.57 8.83
CA GLY A 93 15.68 -6.17 8.47
C GLY A 93 15.18 -5.85 7.05
N TYR A 94 14.42 -6.73 6.41
CA TYR A 94 13.75 -6.43 5.15
C TYR A 94 12.50 -5.60 5.39
N LEU A 95 12.32 -4.57 4.56
CA LEU A 95 11.17 -3.67 4.63
C LEU A 95 10.04 -4.17 3.73
N TYR A 96 8.85 -4.28 4.30
CA TYR A 96 7.61 -4.59 3.60
C TYR A 96 6.65 -3.40 3.69
N ILE A 97 6.16 -2.94 2.54
CA ILE A 97 5.22 -1.82 2.47
C ILE A 97 3.79 -2.38 2.54
N SER A 98 3.01 -1.90 3.50
CA SER A 98 1.60 -2.26 3.67
C SER A 98 0.66 -1.32 2.91
N GLY A 99 1.05 -0.05 2.74
CA GLY A 99 0.25 0.96 2.03
C GLY A 99 0.44 2.37 2.58
N ARG A 100 -0.49 3.28 2.27
CA ARG A 100 -0.48 4.62 2.85
C ARG A 100 -1.40 4.72 4.05
N LYS A 101 -0.99 5.50 5.07
CA LYS A 101 -1.80 5.76 6.26
C LYS A 101 -3.15 6.40 5.87
N SER A 102 -3.13 7.32 4.89
CA SER A 102 -4.33 7.98 4.36
C SER A 102 -5.29 7.07 3.60
N ASP A 103 -4.82 5.94 3.13
CA ASP A 103 -5.59 5.01 2.31
C ASP A 103 -6.15 3.84 3.11
N MET A 104 -5.76 3.74 4.39
CA MET A 104 -6.19 2.68 5.29
C MET A 104 -7.70 2.70 5.46
N ILE A 105 -8.32 1.55 5.28
CA ILE A 105 -9.76 1.33 5.42
C ILE A 105 -10.03 0.88 6.84
N ILE A 106 -10.96 1.53 7.53
CA ILE A 106 -11.40 1.12 8.86
C ILE A 106 -12.75 0.45 8.75
N SER A 107 -12.75 -0.87 8.75
CA SER A 107 -13.97 -1.68 8.59
C SER A 107 -14.23 -2.55 9.81
N GLY A 108 -15.32 -2.27 10.52
CA GLY A 108 -15.68 -3.02 11.74
C GLY A 108 -14.63 -2.94 12.86
N GLY A 109 -13.85 -1.87 12.92
CA GLY A 109 -12.75 -1.68 13.88
C GLY A 109 -11.42 -2.28 13.45
N GLU A 110 -11.35 -2.94 12.30
CA GLU A 110 -10.12 -3.53 11.76
C GLU A 110 -9.45 -2.58 10.75
N ASN A 111 -8.14 -2.47 10.84
CA ASN A 111 -7.32 -1.70 9.90
C ASN A 111 -6.97 -2.57 8.69
N ILE A 112 -7.41 -2.16 7.51
CA ILE A 112 -7.20 -2.88 6.26
C ILE A 112 -6.42 -2.00 5.29
N PHE A 113 -5.28 -2.48 4.83
CA PHE A 113 -4.51 -1.78 3.81
C PHE A 113 -4.96 -2.24 2.42
N PRO A 114 -5.44 -1.32 1.57
CA PRO A 114 -5.87 -1.66 0.20
C PRO A 114 -4.83 -2.45 -0.59
N LEU A 115 -3.54 -2.10 -0.43
CA LEU A 115 -2.44 -2.74 -1.15
C LEU A 115 -2.36 -4.26 -0.90
N GLU A 116 -2.66 -4.71 0.32
CA GLU A 116 -2.67 -6.15 0.64
C GLU A 116 -3.73 -6.90 -0.19
N VAL A 117 -4.92 -6.32 -0.27
CA VAL A 117 -6.03 -6.90 -1.06
C VAL A 117 -5.73 -6.81 -2.56
N GLU A 118 -5.19 -5.68 -3.01
CA GLU A 118 -4.77 -5.47 -4.39
C GLU A 118 -3.70 -6.47 -4.82
N ASN A 119 -2.70 -6.74 -3.96
CA ASN A 119 -1.65 -7.72 -4.25
C ASN A 119 -2.22 -9.13 -4.43
N VAL A 120 -3.17 -9.53 -3.60
CA VAL A 120 -3.85 -10.83 -3.78
C VAL A 120 -4.64 -10.87 -5.09
N LEU A 121 -5.37 -9.81 -5.41
CA LEU A 121 -6.14 -9.75 -6.66
C LEU A 121 -5.24 -9.76 -7.89
N ARG A 122 -4.06 -9.12 -7.84
CA ARG A 122 -3.06 -9.15 -8.93
C ARG A 122 -2.44 -10.51 -9.17
N MET A 123 -2.52 -11.46 -8.22
CA MET A 123 -2.08 -12.85 -8.44
C MET A 123 -3.00 -13.60 -9.42
N ASN A 124 -4.18 -13.06 -9.71
CA ASN A 124 -5.06 -13.62 -10.73
C ASN A 124 -4.65 -13.10 -12.10
N GLU A 125 -4.16 -14.00 -12.95
CA GLU A 125 -3.64 -13.66 -14.29
C GLU A 125 -4.68 -13.03 -15.22
N GLU A 126 -5.96 -13.17 -14.94
CA GLU A 126 -7.05 -12.57 -15.72
C GLU A 126 -7.35 -11.11 -15.32
N ILE A 127 -6.79 -10.61 -14.22
CA ILE A 127 -6.93 -9.22 -13.78
C ILE A 127 -5.77 -8.39 -14.35
N ALA A 128 -6.10 -7.35 -15.10
CA ALA A 128 -5.11 -6.41 -15.66
C ALA A 128 -4.80 -5.27 -14.67
N GLU A 129 -5.83 -4.68 -14.08
CA GLU A 129 -5.70 -3.58 -13.14
C GLU A 129 -6.67 -3.75 -11.98
N VAL A 130 -6.29 -3.22 -10.81
CA VAL A 130 -7.12 -3.25 -9.61
C VAL A 130 -6.90 -2.01 -8.77
N SER A 131 -7.98 -1.52 -8.18
CA SER A 131 -7.97 -0.49 -7.15
C SER A 131 -8.93 -0.89 -6.04
N VAL A 132 -8.43 -0.92 -4.81
CA VAL A 132 -9.21 -1.22 -3.61
C VAL A 132 -9.32 0.03 -2.75
N LEU A 133 -10.50 0.26 -2.19
CA LEU A 133 -10.78 1.43 -1.36
C LEU A 133 -11.92 1.14 -0.36
N GLY A 134 -11.97 1.97 0.70
CA GLY A 134 -13.06 2.03 1.64
C GLY A 134 -14.21 2.85 1.07
N VAL A 135 -15.40 2.30 1.12
CA VAL A 135 -16.64 3.01 0.79
C VAL A 135 -17.46 3.15 2.07
N PRO A 136 -17.99 4.33 2.41
CA PRO A 136 -18.82 4.51 3.58
C PRO A 136 -19.93 3.47 3.68
N ASP A 137 -20.08 2.88 4.87
CA ASP A 137 -21.01 1.81 5.18
C ASP A 137 -21.63 2.05 6.55
N GLU A 138 -22.97 1.99 6.65
CA GLU A 138 -23.70 2.31 7.89
C GLU A 138 -23.39 1.33 9.05
N TYR A 139 -23.07 0.09 8.74
CA TYR A 139 -22.82 -0.95 9.73
C TYR A 139 -21.32 -1.09 10.08
N TRP A 140 -20.46 -1.02 9.06
CA TRP A 140 -19.03 -1.28 9.20
C TRP A 140 -18.17 -0.01 9.34
N GLY A 141 -18.78 1.20 9.20
CA GLY A 141 -18.06 2.46 9.04
C GLY A 141 -17.57 2.61 7.60
N GLU A 142 -16.72 1.70 7.16
CA GLU A 142 -16.33 1.54 5.77
C GLU A 142 -16.43 0.08 5.34
N SER A 143 -16.79 -0.16 4.08
CA SER A 143 -16.74 -1.47 3.45
C SER A 143 -15.61 -1.52 2.42
N VAL A 144 -14.85 -2.61 2.43
CA VAL A 144 -13.82 -2.87 1.41
C VAL A 144 -14.50 -3.13 0.08
N GLN A 145 -14.19 -2.34 -0.94
CA GLN A 145 -14.69 -2.53 -2.30
C GLN A 145 -13.54 -2.49 -3.30
N ALA A 146 -13.69 -3.18 -4.41
CA ALA A 146 -12.68 -3.27 -5.45
C ALA A 146 -13.26 -2.89 -6.82
N ALA A 147 -12.52 -2.09 -7.59
CA ALA A 147 -12.73 -1.90 -9.01
C ALA A 147 -11.59 -2.61 -9.76
N VAL A 148 -11.94 -3.41 -10.76
CA VAL A 148 -10.98 -4.20 -11.54
C VAL A 148 -11.18 -3.97 -13.03
N VAL A 149 -10.08 -4.08 -13.78
CA VAL A 149 -10.09 -4.21 -15.24
C VAL A 149 -9.61 -5.62 -15.56
N LEU A 150 -10.38 -6.34 -16.34
CA LEU A 150 -10.03 -7.69 -16.77
C LEU A 150 -9.14 -7.63 -18.03
N ARG A 151 -8.34 -8.67 -18.22
CA ARG A 151 -7.62 -8.85 -19.50
C ARG A 151 -8.59 -9.15 -20.62
N PRO A 152 -8.22 -8.89 -21.89
CA PRO A 152 -9.02 -9.29 -23.05
C PRO A 152 -9.40 -10.78 -22.97
N ASP A 153 -10.63 -11.08 -23.34
CA ASP A 153 -11.22 -12.43 -23.36
C ASP A 153 -11.55 -13.05 -21.97
N SER A 154 -11.17 -12.41 -20.86
CA SER A 154 -11.60 -12.84 -19.53
C SER A 154 -13.12 -12.61 -19.34
N LYS A 155 -13.75 -13.57 -18.65
CA LYS A 155 -15.17 -13.54 -18.31
C LYS A 155 -15.39 -13.68 -16.80
N LEU A 156 -14.37 -13.39 -16.00
CA LEU A 156 -14.47 -13.45 -14.53
C LEU A 156 -15.63 -12.59 -14.04
N THR A 157 -16.47 -13.21 -13.25
CA THR A 157 -17.56 -12.52 -12.55
C THR A 157 -17.07 -11.89 -11.24
N PRO A 158 -17.73 -10.85 -10.73
CA PRO A 158 -17.43 -10.28 -9.42
C PRO A 158 -17.37 -11.31 -8.28
N GLU A 159 -18.24 -12.33 -8.31
CA GLU A 159 -18.27 -13.36 -7.27
C GLU A 159 -17.07 -14.32 -7.37
N GLU A 160 -16.63 -14.66 -8.56
CA GLU A 160 -15.41 -15.48 -8.76
C GLU A 160 -14.18 -14.72 -8.28
N ILE A 161 -14.10 -13.40 -8.54
CA ILE A 161 -13.01 -12.54 -8.05
C ILE A 161 -12.99 -12.50 -6.51
N ARG A 162 -14.15 -12.35 -5.87
CA ARG A 162 -14.26 -12.42 -4.41
C ARG A 162 -13.89 -13.80 -3.87
N THR A 163 -14.31 -14.85 -4.54
CA THR A 163 -13.99 -16.24 -4.16
C THR A 163 -12.51 -16.50 -4.28
N PHE A 164 -11.81 -15.93 -5.26
CA PHE A 164 -10.36 -16.04 -5.42
C PHE A 164 -9.58 -15.53 -4.20
N CYS A 165 -10.12 -14.55 -3.47
CA CYS A 165 -9.48 -14.02 -2.25
C CYS A 165 -9.58 -14.98 -1.05
N ARG A 166 -10.53 -15.95 -1.07
CA ARG A 166 -10.75 -16.85 0.06
C ARG A 166 -9.51 -17.73 0.32
N GLY A 167 -9.12 -17.79 1.59
CA GLY A 167 -7.93 -18.55 2.02
C GLY A 167 -6.59 -17.87 1.73
N LYS A 168 -6.58 -16.72 1.02
CA LYS A 168 -5.39 -15.94 0.73
C LYS A 168 -5.27 -14.71 1.63
N ILE A 169 -6.40 -14.14 2.02
CA ILE A 169 -6.50 -13.04 3.00
C ILE A 169 -7.59 -13.33 4.02
N ALA A 170 -7.54 -12.62 5.13
CA ALA A 170 -8.57 -12.73 6.17
C ALA A 170 -9.96 -12.37 5.62
N GLY A 171 -11.01 -13.04 6.10
CA GLY A 171 -12.36 -12.91 5.57
C GLY A 171 -12.92 -11.48 5.59
N TYR A 172 -12.56 -10.69 6.61
CA TYR A 172 -12.98 -9.29 6.74
C TYR A 172 -12.30 -8.35 5.72
N LYS A 173 -11.16 -8.75 5.13
CA LYS A 173 -10.44 -8.02 4.08
C LYS A 173 -10.98 -8.29 2.68
N ILE A 174 -11.77 -9.36 2.50
CA ILE A 174 -12.35 -9.70 1.19
C ILE A 174 -13.32 -8.59 0.76
N PRO A 175 -13.18 -8.06 -0.47
CA PRO A 175 -14.09 -7.02 -0.96
C PRO A 175 -15.55 -7.43 -0.85
N LYS A 176 -16.39 -6.57 -0.26
CA LYS A 176 -17.84 -6.80 -0.16
C LYS A 176 -18.50 -6.69 -1.53
N LYS A 177 -18.00 -5.78 -2.38
CA LYS A 177 -18.47 -5.56 -3.74
C LYS A 177 -17.28 -5.41 -4.69
N VAL A 178 -17.41 -5.94 -5.89
CA VAL A 178 -16.42 -5.84 -6.95
C VAL A 178 -17.10 -5.27 -8.19
N TYR A 179 -16.49 -4.27 -8.78
CA TYR A 179 -16.89 -3.63 -10.03
C TYR A 179 -15.93 -4.03 -11.13
N VAL A 180 -16.45 -4.46 -12.26
CA VAL A 180 -15.66 -4.77 -13.45
C VAL A 180 -15.88 -3.64 -14.45
N TRP A 181 -14.80 -2.92 -14.77
CA TRP A 181 -14.80 -1.77 -15.68
C TRP A 181 -13.87 -2.00 -16.87
N ASP A 182 -14.09 -1.26 -17.95
CA ASP A 182 -13.20 -1.28 -19.12
C ASP A 182 -11.87 -0.59 -18.80
N GLU A 183 -11.88 0.43 -17.93
CA GLU A 183 -10.69 1.17 -17.50
C GLU A 183 -10.86 1.76 -16.10
N LEU A 184 -9.74 1.91 -15.38
CA LEU A 184 -9.69 2.68 -14.12
C LEU A 184 -9.38 4.15 -14.42
N PRO A 185 -10.03 5.10 -13.70
CA PRO A 185 -9.66 6.51 -13.77
C PRO A 185 -8.20 6.73 -13.41
N LYS A 186 -7.45 7.45 -14.24
CA LYS A 186 -6.03 7.74 -14.05
C LYS A 186 -5.76 9.24 -14.13
N ASN A 187 -4.77 9.69 -13.37
CA ASN A 187 -4.27 11.04 -13.46
C ASN A 187 -3.36 11.22 -14.70
N THR A 188 -2.88 12.44 -14.93
CA THR A 188 -2.00 12.79 -16.04
C THR A 188 -0.65 12.05 -16.06
N THR A 189 -0.25 11.46 -14.93
CA THR A 189 0.96 10.65 -14.81
C THR A 189 0.71 9.14 -14.98
N GLY A 190 -0.53 8.75 -15.31
CA GLY A 190 -0.92 7.34 -15.50
C GLY A 190 -1.21 6.56 -14.21
N LYS A 191 -1.20 7.22 -13.05
CA LYS A 191 -1.54 6.58 -11.77
C LYS A 191 -3.05 6.59 -11.54
N VAL A 192 -3.58 5.49 -10.99
CA VAL A 192 -5.01 5.38 -10.63
C VAL A 192 -5.39 6.48 -9.64
N CYS A 193 -6.46 7.19 -9.97
CA CYS A 193 -7.01 8.27 -9.14
C CYS A 193 -8.11 7.72 -8.23
N LYS A 194 -7.77 7.33 -7.01
CA LYS A 194 -8.72 6.73 -6.05
C LYS A 194 -9.95 7.59 -5.78
N ALA A 195 -9.80 8.91 -5.79
CA ALA A 195 -10.95 9.82 -5.60
C ALA A 195 -11.98 9.70 -6.73
N GLU A 196 -11.52 9.57 -7.97
CA GLU A 196 -12.41 9.37 -9.13
C GLU A 196 -13.01 7.94 -9.14
N VAL A 197 -12.23 6.93 -8.70
CA VAL A 197 -12.75 5.56 -8.52
C VAL A 197 -13.88 5.57 -7.50
N LEU A 198 -13.68 6.23 -6.33
CA LEU A 198 -14.70 6.34 -5.29
C LEU A 198 -15.95 7.06 -5.78
N LYS A 199 -15.77 8.15 -6.54
CA LYS A 199 -16.88 8.89 -7.13
C LYS A 199 -17.71 8.00 -8.06
N LYS A 200 -17.06 7.29 -8.98
CA LYS A 200 -17.73 6.38 -9.93
C LYS A 200 -18.46 5.24 -9.21
N ILE A 201 -17.86 4.65 -8.17
CA ILE A 201 -18.52 3.64 -7.33
C ILE A 201 -19.80 4.19 -6.68
N LYS A 202 -19.77 5.44 -6.18
CA LYS A 202 -20.94 6.06 -5.55
C LYS A 202 -22.07 6.36 -6.54
N GLU A 203 -21.76 6.58 -7.80
CA GLU A 203 -22.74 6.80 -8.87
C GLU A 203 -23.40 5.48 -9.32
N GLU A 204 -22.74 4.33 -9.10
CA GLU A 204 -23.27 2.99 -9.45
C GLU A 204 -24.00 2.30 -8.27
N ASN A 205 -23.98 2.86 -7.06
CA ASN A 205 -24.68 2.34 -5.87
C ASN A 205 -26.02 3.00 -5.66
#